data_317ac5b8f8593aecf683f5c1e9451d1d
#
_entry.id   317ac5b8f8593aecf683f5c1e9451d1d
#
_cell.length_a   1.000
_cell.length_b   1.000
_cell.length_c   1.000
_cell.angle_alpha   90.00
_cell.angle_beta   90.00
_cell.angle_gamma   90.00
#
_symmetry.space_group_name_H-M   'P 1'
#
loop_
_entity.id
_entity.type
_entity.pdbx_description
1 polymer ?
#
loop_
_entity_poly.entity_id
_entity_poly.type
_entity_poly.pdbx_seq_one_letter_code
_entity_poly.pdbx_strand_id
1 'polypeptide(L)'
;IPPKFVGELNEHVAKAYQTWTEARPANDFAKVRGNLEKTLDLSRQFADYFPGYEHIADPLIDFADFGMKASSVRTLFADLRNNLVPIVRAITSQPAADDSVLHKHYPEAEQMSFGEKVVRQLGYDFNRGRIDKTHHPFMTKFSLGDVRITTRVKENDFGDCLFSNMHEAGHAMYEQGIDMSYEGMPLGGGTSA
;
A
#
# COMPACT_ATOMS: atom_id res chain seq x y z
N ILE A 1 -17.33 8.79 -16.12
CA ILE A 1 -17.69 9.09 -14.71
C ILE A 1 -17.93 10.59 -14.59
N PRO A 2 -19.06 11.05 -14.00
CA PRO A 2 -19.35 12.49 -13.87
C PRO A 2 -18.30 13.20 -13.00
N PRO A 3 -17.85 14.42 -13.37
CA PRO A 3 -16.88 15.19 -12.57
C PRO A 3 -17.34 15.45 -11.13
N LYS A 4 -18.66 15.64 -10.92
CA LYS A 4 -19.24 15.81 -9.59
C LYS A 4 -18.99 14.60 -8.69
N PHE A 5 -19.16 13.38 -9.22
CA PHE A 5 -18.91 12.16 -8.49
C PHE A 5 -17.41 12.01 -8.12
N VAL A 6 -16.53 12.32 -9.07
CA VAL A 6 -15.08 12.29 -8.82
C VAL A 6 -14.70 13.26 -7.71
N GLY A 7 -15.27 14.47 -7.71
CA GLY A 7 -15.07 15.45 -6.65
C GLY A 7 -15.56 14.93 -5.28
N GLU A 8 -16.77 14.35 -5.23
CA GLU A 8 -17.32 13.76 -4.00
C GLU A 8 -16.46 12.59 -3.48
N LEU A 9 -16.01 11.70 -4.36
CA LEU A 9 -15.15 10.57 -4.00
C LEU A 9 -13.84 11.05 -3.39
N ASN A 10 -13.15 12.00 -4.02
CA ASN A 10 -11.89 12.53 -3.52
C ASN A 10 -12.05 13.26 -2.18
N GLU A 11 -13.09 14.06 -2.02
CA GLU A 11 -13.41 14.71 -0.74
C GLU A 11 -13.67 13.68 0.36
N HIS A 12 -14.44 12.64 0.04
CA HIS A 12 -14.72 11.54 0.98
C HIS A 12 -13.43 10.81 1.38
N VAL A 13 -12.58 10.44 0.42
CA VAL A 13 -11.31 9.74 0.69
C VAL A 13 -10.43 10.56 1.63
N ALA A 14 -10.30 11.87 1.38
CA ALA A 14 -9.50 12.75 2.23
C ALA A 14 -10.04 12.81 3.68
N LYS A 15 -11.36 12.98 3.85
CA LYS A 15 -12.02 12.99 5.16
C LYS A 15 -11.93 11.63 5.88
N ALA A 16 -12.13 10.54 5.15
CA ALA A 16 -12.04 9.20 5.70
C ALA A 16 -10.61 8.89 6.19
N TYR A 17 -9.60 9.29 5.43
CA TYR A 17 -8.20 9.15 5.83
C TYR A 17 -7.91 9.95 7.12
N GLN A 18 -8.32 11.21 7.19
CA GLN A 18 -8.15 12.02 8.41
C GLN A 18 -8.80 11.36 9.63
N THR A 19 -10.05 10.91 9.49
CA THR A 19 -10.76 10.20 10.58
C THR A 19 -10.02 8.94 11.00
N TRP A 20 -9.49 8.18 10.02
CA TRP A 20 -8.76 6.96 10.28
C TRP A 20 -7.44 7.21 11.04
N THR A 21 -6.70 8.28 10.72
CA THR A 21 -5.43 8.61 11.41
C THR A 21 -5.63 8.88 12.90
N GLU A 22 -6.81 9.37 13.29
CA GLU A 22 -7.18 9.59 14.69
C GLU A 22 -7.76 8.32 15.36
N ALA A 23 -8.62 7.60 14.65
CA ALA A 23 -9.33 6.43 15.18
C ALA A 23 -8.43 5.19 15.34
N ARG A 24 -7.48 5.01 14.41
CA ARG A 24 -6.60 3.84 14.40
C ARG A 24 -5.73 3.71 15.64
N PRO A 25 -5.00 4.76 16.08
CA PRO A 25 -4.24 4.71 17.33
C PRO A 25 -5.11 4.55 18.58
N ALA A 26 -6.35 5.09 18.55
CA ALA A 26 -7.32 4.98 19.63
C ALA A 26 -8.07 3.64 19.65
N ASN A 27 -7.86 2.77 18.65
CA ASN A 27 -8.61 1.54 18.44
C ASN A 27 -10.14 1.76 18.44
N ASP A 28 -10.58 2.89 17.88
CA ASP A 28 -11.99 3.33 17.83
C ASP A 28 -12.60 3.04 16.46
N PHE A 29 -13.13 1.82 16.29
CA PHE A 29 -13.84 1.44 15.05
C PHE A 29 -15.14 2.22 14.84
N ALA A 30 -15.84 2.60 15.91
CA ALA A 30 -17.12 3.32 15.81
C ALA A 30 -16.94 4.65 15.07
N LYS A 31 -15.79 5.33 15.27
CA LYS A 31 -15.45 6.59 14.61
C LYS A 31 -15.31 6.46 13.08
N VAL A 32 -14.84 5.33 12.57
CA VAL A 32 -14.62 5.12 11.11
C VAL A 32 -15.77 4.41 10.41
N ARG A 33 -16.69 3.80 11.16
CA ARG A 33 -17.77 2.98 10.61
C ARG A 33 -18.59 3.71 9.54
N GLY A 34 -19.05 4.93 9.82
CA GLY A 34 -19.85 5.71 8.87
C GLY A 34 -19.07 6.06 7.59
N ASN A 35 -17.76 6.28 7.70
CA ASN A 35 -16.91 6.49 6.52
C ASN A 35 -16.78 5.22 5.69
N LEU A 36 -16.65 4.04 6.33
CA LEU A 36 -16.61 2.76 5.60
C LEU A 36 -17.93 2.47 4.87
N GLU A 37 -19.07 2.71 5.54
CA GLU A 37 -20.38 2.57 4.92
C GLU A 37 -20.50 3.48 3.67
N LYS A 38 -20.11 4.75 3.78
CA LYS A 38 -20.09 5.67 2.64
C LYS A 38 -19.08 5.24 1.55
N THR A 39 -17.93 4.72 1.90
CA THR A 39 -16.95 4.17 0.94
C THR A 39 -17.58 3.05 0.12
N LEU A 40 -18.29 2.12 0.77
CA LEU A 40 -18.96 1.02 0.07
C LEU A 40 -20.07 1.53 -0.87
N ASP A 41 -20.83 2.54 -0.45
CA ASP A 41 -21.88 3.13 -1.30
C ASP A 41 -21.30 3.87 -2.51
N LEU A 42 -20.22 4.63 -2.34
CA LEU A 42 -19.51 5.26 -3.45
C LEU A 42 -18.87 4.21 -4.38
N SER A 43 -18.36 3.11 -3.84
CA SER A 43 -17.82 2.01 -4.66
C SER A 43 -18.90 1.33 -5.50
N ARG A 44 -20.11 1.17 -4.97
CA ARG A 44 -21.26 0.67 -5.76
C ARG A 44 -21.66 1.66 -6.86
N GLN A 45 -21.77 2.93 -6.54
CA GLN A 45 -22.06 3.97 -7.53
C GLN A 45 -20.98 4.04 -8.61
N PHE A 46 -19.70 3.87 -8.25
CA PHE A 46 -18.62 3.76 -9.22
C PHE A 46 -18.83 2.59 -10.19
N ALA A 47 -19.17 1.41 -9.67
CA ALA A 47 -19.43 0.23 -10.49
C ALA A 47 -20.60 0.45 -11.48
N ASP A 48 -21.63 1.17 -11.08
CA ASP A 48 -22.82 1.45 -11.91
C ASP A 48 -22.53 2.33 -13.14
N TYR A 49 -21.38 3.03 -13.17
CA TYR A 49 -20.92 3.74 -14.37
C TYR A 49 -20.35 2.82 -15.46
N PHE A 50 -20.18 1.55 -15.18
CA PHE A 50 -19.64 0.54 -16.11
C PHE A 50 -20.66 -0.62 -16.28
N PRO A 51 -21.74 -0.41 -17.05
CA PRO A 51 -22.79 -1.41 -17.18
C PRO A 51 -22.29 -2.67 -17.87
N GLY A 52 -22.93 -3.83 -17.58
CA GLY A 52 -22.64 -5.10 -18.20
C GLY A 52 -21.67 -5.99 -17.42
N TYR A 53 -21.34 -5.64 -16.19
CA TYR A 53 -20.54 -6.51 -15.29
C TYR A 53 -21.38 -7.72 -14.82
N GLU A 54 -20.69 -8.82 -14.52
CA GLU A 54 -21.29 -10.04 -13.95
C GLU A 54 -21.35 -9.94 -12.41
N HIS A 55 -20.36 -9.28 -11.82
CA HIS A 55 -20.28 -9.07 -10.38
C HIS A 55 -19.95 -7.60 -10.09
N ILE A 56 -20.59 -7.01 -9.08
CA ILE A 56 -20.44 -5.59 -8.75
C ILE A 56 -18.99 -5.15 -8.49
N ALA A 57 -18.11 -6.06 -8.12
CA ALA A 57 -16.68 -5.78 -7.96
C ALA A 57 -15.90 -5.79 -9.28
N ASP A 58 -16.45 -6.28 -10.38
CA ASP A 58 -15.72 -6.39 -11.65
C ASP A 58 -15.17 -5.07 -12.16
N PRO A 59 -15.94 -3.95 -12.17
CA PRO A 59 -15.41 -2.67 -12.61
C PRO A 59 -14.28 -2.13 -11.72
N LEU A 60 -14.30 -2.44 -10.42
CA LEU A 60 -13.26 -2.02 -9.48
C LEU A 60 -11.98 -2.85 -9.68
N ILE A 61 -12.14 -4.15 -9.95
CA ILE A 61 -11.03 -5.07 -10.23
C ILE A 61 -10.41 -4.73 -11.58
N ASP A 62 -11.23 -4.56 -12.62
CA ASP A 62 -10.78 -4.20 -13.97
C ASP A 62 -10.04 -2.85 -14.01
N PHE A 63 -10.45 -1.89 -13.18
CA PHE A 63 -9.77 -0.62 -13.05
C PHE A 63 -8.35 -0.74 -12.49
N ALA A 64 -8.12 -1.70 -11.58
CA ALA A 64 -6.82 -1.98 -10.99
C ALA A 64 -5.98 -2.93 -11.87
N ASP A 65 -6.63 -3.91 -12.51
CA ASP A 65 -5.98 -4.95 -13.33
C ASP A 65 -6.88 -5.29 -14.53
N PHE A 66 -6.57 -4.66 -15.67
CA PHE A 66 -7.40 -4.68 -16.87
C PHE A 66 -7.71 -6.08 -17.36
N GLY A 67 -8.99 -6.37 -17.56
CA GLY A 67 -9.50 -7.68 -18.01
C GLY A 67 -9.73 -8.69 -16.87
N MET A 68 -9.33 -8.39 -15.64
CA MET A 68 -9.55 -9.26 -14.50
C MET A 68 -10.99 -9.14 -13.99
N LYS A 69 -11.55 -10.26 -13.54
CA LYS A 69 -12.92 -10.35 -13.00
C LYS A 69 -12.94 -11.02 -11.63
N ALA A 70 -13.98 -10.76 -10.86
CA ALA A 70 -14.21 -11.39 -9.57
C ALA A 70 -14.21 -12.92 -9.65
N SER A 71 -14.74 -13.51 -10.74
CA SER A 71 -14.72 -14.95 -10.97
C SER A 71 -13.30 -15.51 -11.10
N SER A 72 -12.45 -14.82 -11.86
CA SER A 72 -11.02 -15.18 -12.04
C SER A 72 -10.25 -15.08 -10.73
N VAL A 73 -10.44 -13.96 -10.01
CA VAL A 73 -9.82 -13.72 -8.70
C VAL A 73 -10.24 -14.77 -7.68
N ARG A 74 -11.52 -15.16 -7.66
CA ARG A 74 -12.01 -16.24 -6.75
C ARG A 74 -11.31 -17.57 -7.02
N THR A 75 -11.15 -17.93 -8.28
CA THR A 75 -10.46 -19.18 -8.67
C THR A 75 -9.00 -19.14 -8.24
N LEU A 76 -8.31 -18.05 -8.58
CA LEU A 76 -6.91 -17.84 -8.19
C LEU A 76 -6.72 -17.88 -6.66
N PHE A 77 -7.57 -17.19 -5.92
CA PHE A 77 -7.45 -17.14 -4.46
C PHE A 77 -7.86 -18.45 -3.79
N ALA A 78 -8.79 -19.22 -4.37
CA ALA A 78 -9.10 -20.55 -3.86
C ALA A 78 -7.89 -21.48 -3.99
N ASP A 79 -7.22 -21.47 -5.14
CA ASP A 79 -6.01 -22.26 -5.36
C ASP A 79 -4.86 -21.79 -4.45
N LEU A 80 -4.59 -20.48 -4.39
CA LEU A 80 -3.60 -19.89 -3.49
C LEU A 80 -3.86 -20.30 -2.04
N ARG A 81 -5.10 -20.20 -1.56
CA ARG A 81 -5.48 -20.58 -0.20
C ARG A 81 -5.21 -22.06 0.08
N ASN A 82 -5.57 -22.91 -0.85
CA ASN A 82 -5.39 -24.36 -0.71
C ASN A 82 -3.91 -24.74 -0.59
N ASN A 83 -3.03 -24.04 -1.29
CA ASN A 83 -1.60 -24.31 -1.29
C ASN A 83 -0.85 -23.55 -0.15
N LEU A 84 -1.23 -22.30 0.13
CA LEU A 84 -0.51 -21.45 1.08
C LEU A 84 -0.88 -21.76 2.56
N VAL A 85 -2.17 -22.01 2.84
CA VAL A 85 -2.61 -22.24 4.24
C VAL A 85 -1.90 -23.41 4.93
N PRO A 86 -1.67 -24.57 4.28
CA PRO A 86 -0.89 -25.65 4.89
C PRO A 86 0.55 -25.24 5.22
N ILE A 87 1.20 -24.45 4.36
CA ILE A 87 2.57 -23.95 4.56
C ILE A 87 2.59 -23.00 5.77
N VAL A 88 1.67 -22.05 5.81
CA VAL A 88 1.57 -21.10 6.93
C VAL A 88 1.34 -21.86 8.25
N ARG A 89 0.44 -22.84 8.27
CA ARG A 89 0.18 -23.67 9.46
C ARG A 89 1.42 -24.45 9.89
N ALA A 90 2.17 -25.02 8.96
CA ALA A 90 3.40 -25.73 9.26
C ALA A 90 4.46 -24.81 9.88
N ILE A 91 4.60 -23.59 9.38
CA ILE A 91 5.52 -22.57 9.92
C ILE A 91 5.06 -22.11 11.31
N THR A 92 3.79 -21.74 11.48
CA THR A 92 3.27 -21.19 12.73
C THR A 92 3.10 -22.22 13.83
N SER A 93 3.16 -23.51 13.52
CA SER A 93 3.22 -24.59 14.52
C SER A 93 4.62 -24.81 15.10
N GLN A 94 5.66 -24.21 14.53
CA GLN A 94 7.02 -24.26 15.05
C GLN A 94 7.18 -23.25 16.20
N PRO A 95 8.15 -23.44 17.11
CA PRO A 95 8.52 -22.42 18.07
C PRO A 95 8.86 -21.10 17.35
N ALA A 96 8.36 -19.99 17.88
CA ALA A 96 8.71 -18.68 17.32
C ALA A 96 10.23 -18.44 17.43
N ALA A 97 10.80 -17.80 16.41
CA ALA A 97 12.18 -17.34 16.50
C ALA A 97 12.30 -16.24 17.58
N ASP A 98 13.45 -16.16 18.22
CA ASP A 98 13.75 -15.07 19.15
C ASP A 98 13.99 -13.78 18.36
N ASP A 99 13.02 -12.89 18.40
CA ASP A 99 13.04 -11.57 17.80
C ASP A 99 13.27 -10.43 18.81
N SER A 100 13.61 -10.78 20.04
CA SER A 100 13.81 -9.83 21.15
C SER A 100 14.78 -8.69 20.82
N VAL A 101 15.72 -8.94 19.91
CA VAL A 101 16.65 -7.91 19.39
C VAL A 101 15.91 -6.77 18.71
N LEU A 102 14.76 -7.01 18.09
CA LEU A 102 13.98 -5.96 17.40
C LEU A 102 13.16 -5.09 18.37
N HIS A 103 12.95 -5.54 19.60
CA HIS A 103 12.08 -4.90 20.59
C HIS A 103 12.84 -4.14 21.69
N LYS A 104 14.12 -3.86 21.48
CA LYS A 104 14.90 -2.96 22.32
C LYS A 104 14.57 -1.50 22.00
N HIS A 105 15.05 -0.60 22.86
CA HIS A 105 14.93 0.82 22.56
C HIS A 105 15.96 1.24 21.50
N TYR A 106 15.47 1.77 20.38
CA TYR A 106 16.25 2.31 19.28
C TYR A 106 15.75 3.74 18.99
N PRO A 107 16.54 4.77 19.23
CA PRO A 107 16.16 6.15 18.98
C PRO A 107 15.74 6.38 17.52
N GLU A 108 14.69 7.18 17.30
CA GLU A 108 14.14 7.47 15.97
C GLU A 108 15.22 7.87 14.95
N ALA A 109 16.12 8.79 15.32
CA ALA A 109 17.16 9.27 14.43
C ALA A 109 18.11 8.16 13.97
N GLU A 110 18.39 7.19 14.83
CA GLU A 110 19.23 6.04 14.52
C GLU A 110 18.51 5.06 13.59
N GLN A 111 17.22 4.80 13.85
CA GLN A 111 16.40 3.96 12.98
C GLN A 111 16.29 4.55 11.58
N MET A 112 16.03 5.86 11.45
CA MET A 112 15.95 6.54 10.16
C MET A 112 17.30 6.49 9.41
N SER A 113 18.39 6.79 10.09
CA SER A 113 19.73 6.75 9.50
C SER A 113 20.12 5.33 9.04
N PHE A 114 19.78 4.32 9.83
CA PHE A 114 20.05 2.93 9.46
C PHE A 114 19.19 2.48 8.29
N GLY A 115 17.88 2.79 8.31
CA GLY A 115 16.97 2.51 7.21
C GLY A 115 17.42 3.14 5.90
N GLU A 116 17.85 4.41 5.92
CA GLU A 116 18.42 5.07 4.74
C GLU A 116 19.65 4.32 4.19
N LYS A 117 20.57 3.90 5.05
CA LYS A 117 21.75 3.12 4.63
C LYS A 117 21.36 1.81 3.96
N VAL A 118 20.38 1.10 4.53
CA VAL A 118 19.94 -0.19 4.00
C VAL A 118 19.30 -0.02 2.62
N VAL A 119 18.34 0.90 2.48
CA VAL A 119 17.65 1.08 1.18
C VAL A 119 18.58 1.64 0.11
N ARG A 120 19.56 2.45 0.47
CA ARG A 120 20.65 2.89 -0.43
C ARG A 120 21.48 1.70 -0.94
N GLN A 121 21.80 0.76 -0.06
CA GLN A 121 22.53 -0.46 -0.46
C GLN A 121 21.68 -1.39 -1.34
N LEU A 122 20.36 -1.37 -1.18
CA LEU A 122 19.43 -2.12 -2.04
C LEU A 122 19.34 -1.50 -3.44
N GLY A 123 19.70 -0.23 -3.62
CA GLY A 123 19.73 0.43 -4.92
C GLY A 123 18.76 1.59 -5.08
N TYR A 124 18.04 1.99 -4.02
CA TYR A 124 17.19 3.17 -4.06
C TYR A 124 18.01 4.45 -4.31
N ASP A 125 17.66 5.20 -5.34
CA ASP A 125 18.36 6.41 -5.74
C ASP A 125 17.80 7.65 -5.03
N PHE A 126 18.51 8.13 -4.04
CA PHE A 126 18.17 9.33 -3.28
C PHE A 126 18.30 10.65 -4.06
N ASN A 127 18.92 10.64 -5.25
CA ASN A 127 18.89 11.82 -6.13
C ASN A 127 17.52 11.97 -6.81
N ARG A 128 16.71 10.92 -6.82
CA ARG A 128 15.37 10.87 -7.38
C ARG A 128 14.30 10.52 -6.35
N GLY A 129 14.55 10.83 -5.07
CA GLY A 129 13.58 10.55 -4.03
C GLY A 129 14.09 10.85 -2.62
N ARG A 130 13.24 10.61 -1.63
CA ARG A 130 13.51 10.84 -0.21
C ARG A 130 12.68 9.92 0.66
N ILE A 131 13.01 9.84 1.95
CA ILE A 131 12.24 9.13 2.97
C ILE A 131 11.63 10.16 3.93
N ASP A 132 10.32 10.07 4.16
CA ASP A 132 9.59 10.89 5.14
C ASP A 132 8.78 10.00 6.09
N LYS A 133 8.28 10.58 7.20
CA LYS A 133 7.43 9.85 8.15
C LYS A 133 5.95 10.05 7.86
N THR A 134 5.16 8.98 8.11
CA THR A 134 3.71 9.01 7.96
C THR A 134 3.04 8.00 8.90
N HIS A 135 1.70 8.06 9.01
CA HIS A 135 0.92 7.09 9.78
C HIS A 135 0.85 5.70 9.13
N HIS A 136 0.86 5.63 7.82
CA HIS A 136 0.91 4.38 7.06
C HIS A 136 1.95 4.51 5.96
N PRO A 137 3.04 3.73 6.00
CA PRO A 137 4.06 3.76 4.96
C PRO A 137 3.47 3.57 3.56
N PHE A 138 4.00 4.30 2.60
CA PHE A 138 3.66 4.18 1.17
C PHE A 138 4.77 4.75 0.29
N MET A 139 4.82 4.28 -0.95
CA MET A 139 5.57 4.90 -2.02
C MET A 139 4.66 5.83 -2.82
N THR A 140 5.19 6.95 -3.30
CA THR A 140 4.51 7.82 -4.25
C THR A 140 5.47 8.29 -5.33
N LYS A 141 4.98 8.31 -6.58
CA LYS A 141 5.71 8.82 -7.73
C LYS A 141 5.06 10.11 -8.24
N PHE A 142 5.83 11.17 -8.32
CA PHE A 142 5.43 12.42 -8.99
C PHE A 142 5.92 12.47 -10.42
N SER A 143 7.10 11.89 -10.66
CA SER A 143 7.72 11.69 -11.97
C SER A 143 8.71 10.53 -11.89
N LEU A 144 9.32 10.09 -12.99
CA LEU A 144 10.43 9.14 -12.97
C LEU A 144 11.67 9.71 -12.25
N GLY A 145 11.77 11.04 -12.20
CA GLY A 145 12.81 11.77 -11.47
C GLY A 145 12.45 12.08 -10.00
N ASP A 146 11.24 11.77 -9.52
CA ASP A 146 10.82 12.04 -8.14
C ASP A 146 9.89 10.92 -7.63
N VAL A 147 10.51 9.91 -7.02
CA VAL A 147 9.85 8.73 -6.43
C VAL A 147 10.18 8.68 -4.95
N ARG A 148 9.22 9.00 -4.10
CA ARG A 148 9.40 9.14 -2.66
C ARG A 148 8.81 7.97 -1.90
N ILE A 149 9.40 7.67 -0.76
CA ILE A 149 8.91 6.65 0.17
C ILE A 149 8.64 7.26 1.54
N THR A 150 7.75 6.64 2.27
CA THR A 150 7.47 7.02 3.66
C THR A 150 7.62 5.84 4.59
N THR A 151 7.87 6.12 5.86
CA THR A 151 8.03 5.10 6.89
C THR A 151 7.30 5.51 8.17
N ARG A 152 7.26 4.59 9.11
CA ARG A 152 6.75 4.80 10.46
C ARG A 152 7.80 4.34 11.46
N VAL A 153 7.96 5.09 12.54
CA VAL A 153 8.95 4.78 13.57
C VAL A 153 8.26 4.50 14.90
N LYS A 154 8.70 3.43 15.55
CA LYS A 154 8.42 3.12 16.95
C LYS A 154 9.75 2.81 17.63
N GLU A 155 10.11 3.53 18.68
CA GLU A 155 11.41 3.38 19.32
C GLU A 155 11.63 2.05 20.02
N ASN A 156 10.57 1.30 20.28
CA ASN A 156 10.60 -0.04 20.88
C ASN A 156 10.25 -1.17 19.88
N ASP A 157 10.25 -0.87 18.59
CA ASP A 157 9.98 -1.83 17.51
C ASP A 157 10.76 -1.44 16.27
N PHE A 158 12.02 -1.86 16.23
CA PHE A 158 12.93 -1.57 15.13
C PHE A 158 12.46 -2.20 13.80
N GLY A 159 11.81 -3.35 13.89
CA GLY A 159 11.30 -4.06 12.71
C GLY A 159 10.27 -3.24 11.94
N ASP A 160 9.40 -2.49 12.62
CA ASP A 160 8.36 -1.69 11.98
C ASP A 160 8.96 -0.64 11.02
N CYS A 161 10.01 0.07 11.44
CA CYS A 161 10.69 1.05 10.61
C CYS A 161 11.51 0.40 9.49
N LEU A 162 12.35 -0.57 9.84
CA LEU A 162 13.27 -1.21 8.88
C LEU A 162 12.54 -1.90 7.74
N PHE A 163 11.59 -2.77 8.07
CA PHE A 163 10.86 -3.52 7.05
C PHE A 163 9.92 -2.66 6.23
N SER A 164 9.32 -1.60 6.81
CA SER A 164 8.58 -0.62 6.05
C SER A 164 9.47 0.11 5.03
N ASN A 165 10.65 0.57 5.43
CA ASN A 165 11.60 1.20 4.52
C ASN A 165 11.99 0.27 3.36
N MET A 166 12.29 -0.99 3.66
CA MET A 166 12.66 -1.98 2.64
C MET A 166 11.49 -2.29 1.68
N HIS A 167 10.28 -2.40 2.20
CA HIS A 167 9.07 -2.65 1.42
C HIS A 167 8.80 -1.49 0.46
N GLU A 168 8.75 -0.26 0.96
CA GLU A 168 8.47 0.91 0.14
C GLU A 168 9.61 1.20 -0.85
N ALA A 169 10.86 0.91 -0.47
CA ALA A 169 11.99 1.00 -1.39
C ALA A 169 11.87 -0.02 -2.54
N GLY A 170 11.29 -1.20 -2.30
CA GLY A 170 11.00 -2.17 -3.36
C GLY A 170 10.08 -1.59 -4.43
N HIS A 171 8.96 -0.99 -4.02
CA HIS A 171 8.07 -0.27 -4.92
C HIS A 171 8.77 0.89 -5.63
N ALA A 172 9.54 1.68 -4.89
CA ALA A 172 10.23 2.84 -5.46
C ALA A 172 11.31 2.45 -6.47
N MET A 173 12.08 1.40 -6.21
CA MET A 173 13.09 0.90 -7.15
C MET A 173 12.47 0.35 -8.43
N TYR A 174 11.28 -0.25 -8.35
CA TYR A 174 10.53 -0.64 -9.54
C TYR A 174 10.23 0.58 -10.43
N GLU A 175 9.71 1.66 -9.85
CA GLU A 175 9.42 2.89 -10.57
C GLU A 175 10.69 3.62 -11.05
N GLN A 176 11.74 3.66 -10.23
CA GLN A 176 13.03 4.23 -10.60
C GLN A 176 13.76 3.41 -11.68
N GLY A 177 13.40 2.13 -11.86
CA GLY A 177 13.93 1.24 -12.90
C GLY A 177 13.35 1.49 -14.29
N ILE A 178 12.27 2.26 -14.39
CA ILE A 178 11.68 2.63 -15.68
C ILE A 178 12.63 3.59 -16.43
N ASP A 179 12.81 3.36 -17.74
CA ASP A 179 13.67 4.22 -18.58
C ASP A 179 13.11 5.65 -18.61
N MET A 180 13.97 6.63 -18.38
CA MET A 180 13.62 8.06 -18.35
C MET A 180 13.04 8.57 -19.68
N SER A 181 13.27 7.88 -20.80
CA SER A 181 12.66 8.23 -22.09
C SER A 181 11.14 8.06 -22.11
N TYR A 182 10.57 7.32 -21.15
CA TYR A 182 9.13 7.14 -20.99
C TYR A 182 8.47 8.20 -20.08
N GLU A 183 9.23 9.20 -19.59
CA GLU A 183 8.64 10.27 -18.76
C GLU A 183 7.48 10.97 -19.49
N GLY A 184 6.34 11.09 -18.82
CA GLY A 184 5.12 11.68 -19.38
C GLY A 184 4.37 10.80 -20.39
N MET A 185 4.85 9.58 -20.66
CA MET A 185 4.18 8.63 -21.55
C MET A 185 3.39 7.58 -20.73
N PRO A 186 2.38 6.91 -21.34
CA PRO A 186 1.65 5.82 -20.68
C PRO A 186 2.56 4.69 -20.15
N LEU A 187 3.67 4.42 -20.84
CA LEU A 187 4.67 3.42 -20.40
C LEU A 187 5.57 3.90 -19.26
N GLY A 188 5.50 5.17 -18.88
CA GLY A 188 6.19 5.73 -17.71
C GLY A 188 5.51 5.38 -16.39
N GLY A 189 4.40 4.64 -16.41
CA GLY A 189 3.72 4.09 -15.23
C GLY A 189 4.01 2.60 -15.09
N GLY A 190 4.30 2.15 -13.87
CA GLY A 190 4.34 0.72 -13.59
C GLY A 190 2.95 0.10 -13.77
N THR A 191 2.89 -1.12 -14.30
CA THR A 191 1.67 -1.92 -14.24
C THR A 191 1.56 -2.51 -12.85
N SER A 192 0.33 -2.58 -12.33
CA SER A 192 0.08 -3.33 -11.10
C SER A 192 0.47 -4.79 -11.30
N ALA A 193 1.10 -5.36 -10.32
CA ALA A 193 1.36 -6.79 -10.26
C ALA A 193 0.29 -7.46 -9.40
#